data_b3acc77b77b61bc2e1b0148c11ba897f
#
_entry.id   b3acc77b77b61bc2e1b0148c11ba897f
#
_cell.length_a   1.000
_cell.length_b   1.000
_cell.length_c   1.000
_cell.angle_alpha   90.00
_cell.angle_beta   90.00
_cell.angle_gamma   90.00
#
_symmetry.space_group_name_H-M   'P 1'
#
loop_
_entity.id
_entity.type
_entity.pdbx_description
1 polymer ?
#
loop_
_entity_poly.entity_id
_entity_poly.type
_entity_poly.pdbx_seq_one_letter_code
_entity_poly.pdbx_strand_id
1 'polypeptide(L)'
;SVATPFEHRSFGEELRLCERYFHSHTFASGKAASSGGTMNSSTIAVIAGMKHPVLMRATPTGAINDVTHIGVRHKSVVTTCTAVAIQPEQKSFTMECTVSSGLTVGDGCFARSVNNSCTLSFDAEL
;
A
#
# COMPACT_ATOMS: atom_id res chain seq x y z
N SER A 1 14.33 -23.07 -36.23
CA SER A 1 13.62 -23.53 -35.04
C SER A 1 12.27 -22.85 -34.92
N VAL A 2 11.33 -23.49 -34.28
CA VAL A 2 10.00 -22.96 -34.06
C VAL A 2 9.99 -22.25 -32.72
N ALA A 3 9.55 -20.97 -32.72
CA ALA A 3 9.40 -20.22 -31.47
C ALA A 3 8.28 -20.85 -30.63
N THR A 4 8.49 -20.94 -29.33
CA THR A 4 7.48 -21.42 -28.40
C THR A 4 6.45 -20.31 -28.12
N PRO A 5 5.20 -20.64 -27.68
CA PRO A 5 4.25 -19.62 -27.28
C PRO A 5 4.80 -18.67 -26.21
N PHE A 6 5.67 -19.15 -25.36
CA PHE A 6 6.33 -18.35 -24.33
C PHE A 6 7.15 -17.21 -24.94
N GLU A 7 7.88 -17.48 -26.03
CA GLU A 7 8.74 -16.49 -26.69
C GLU A 7 7.96 -15.35 -27.34
N HIS A 8 6.66 -15.54 -27.56
CA HIS A 8 5.78 -14.53 -28.17
C HIS A 8 5.03 -13.71 -27.13
N ARG A 9 5.25 -13.98 -25.84
CA ARG A 9 4.56 -13.26 -24.78
C ARG A 9 5.06 -11.82 -24.69
N SER A 10 4.13 -10.87 -24.62
CA SER A 10 4.48 -9.46 -24.51
C SER A 10 5.06 -9.13 -23.11
N PHE A 11 5.81 -8.04 -23.03
CA PHE A 11 6.34 -7.55 -21.76
C PHE A 11 5.21 -7.30 -20.75
N GLY A 12 4.08 -6.72 -21.20
CA GLY A 12 2.94 -6.46 -20.33
C GLY A 12 2.34 -7.73 -19.75
N GLU A 13 2.24 -8.80 -20.54
CA GLU A 13 1.76 -10.10 -20.05
C GLU A 13 2.71 -10.71 -19.02
N GLU A 14 4.01 -10.66 -19.31
CA GLU A 14 5.03 -11.14 -18.39
C GLU A 14 5.00 -10.38 -17.07
N LEU A 15 4.89 -9.06 -17.15
CA LEU A 15 4.83 -8.22 -15.95
C LEU A 15 3.63 -8.59 -15.08
N ARG A 16 2.45 -8.76 -15.69
CA ARG A 16 1.24 -9.12 -14.93
C ARG A 16 1.37 -10.48 -14.27
N LEU A 17 1.97 -11.45 -14.94
CA LEU A 17 2.21 -12.76 -14.34
C LEU A 17 3.17 -12.67 -13.16
N CYS A 18 4.21 -11.86 -13.26
CA CYS A 18 5.13 -11.62 -12.15
C CYS A 18 4.42 -10.90 -10.99
N GLU A 19 3.58 -9.92 -11.29
CA GLU A 19 2.85 -9.16 -10.27
C GLU A 19 1.86 -10.01 -9.49
N ARG A 20 1.40 -11.13 -10.03
CA ARG A 20 0.57 -12.07 -9.27
C ARG A 20 1.31 -12.72 -8.10
N TYR A 21 2.63 -12.75 -8.16
CA TYR A 21 3.48 -13.32 -7.10
C TYR A 21 4.08 -12.26 -6.20
N PHE A 22 4.42 -11.12 -6.78
CA PHE A 22 5.04 -10.02 -6.05
C PHE A 22 4.81 -8.70 -6.77
N HIS A 23 4.49 -7.67 -6.02
CA HIS A 23 4.54 -6.31 -6.53
C HIS A 23 4.85 -5.33 -5.41
N SER A 24 5.31 -4.15 -5.78
CA SER A 24 5.57 -3.07 -4.84
C SER A 24 5.14 -1.73 -5.43
N HIS A 25 4.81 -0.80 -4.53
CA HIS A 25 4.50 0.58 -4.87
C HIS A 25 5.44 1.49 -4.10
N THR A 26 6.13 2.38 -4.81
CA THR A 26 6.97 3.39 -4.18
C THR A 26 6.35 4.76 -4.41
N PHE A 27 6.17 5.51 -3.33
CA PHE A 27 5.62 6.85 -3.36
C PHE A 27 6.72 7.84 -3.03
N ALA A 28 6.92 8.83 -3.90
CA ALA A 28 7.93 9.85 -3.68
C ALA A 28 7.63 10.64 -2.41
N SER A 29 8.67 11.17 -1.78
CA SER A 29 8.54 11.96 -0.56
C SER A 29 7.55 13.13 -0.75
N GLY A 30 6.66 13.31 0.21
CA GLY A 30 5.67 14.39 0.19
C GLY A 30 4.46 14.13 -0.71
N LYS A 31 4.32 12.93 -1.28
CA LYS A 31 3.18 12.61 -2.15
C LYS A 31 2.19 11.69 -1.45
N ALA A 32 0.94 11.75 -1.86
CA ALA A 32 -0.10 10.89 -1.32
C ALA A 32 0.21 9.42 -1.66
N ALA A 33 0.11 8.57 -0.64
CA ALA A 33 0.36 7.13 -0.77
C ALA A 33 -0.94 6.33 -0.85
N SER A 34 -2.09 6.98 -0.69
CA SER A 34 -3.38 6.29 -0.67
C SER A 34 -4.51 7.19 -1.12
N SER A 35 -5.64 6.57 -1.40
CA SER A 35 -6.92 7.26 -1.46
C SER A 35 -7.40 7.60 -0.06
N GLY A 36 -8.60 8.17 0.04
CA GLY A 36 -9.16 8.57 1.33
C GLY A 36 -9.43 7.42 2.28
N GLY A 37 -9.41 7.74 3.55
CA GLY A 37 -9.76 6.83 4.64
C GLY A 37 -10.46 7.59 5.75
N THR A 38 -10.72 6.90 6.86
CA THR A 38 -11.39 7.49 8.03
C THR A 38 -10.62 7.14 9.31
N MET A 39 -10.84 7.92 10.35
CA MET A 39 -10.22 7.67 11.64
C MET A 39 -11.18 6.90 12.56
N ASN A 40 -10.69 5.78 13.11
CA ASN A 40 -11.42 4.98 14.09
C ASN A 40 -11.27 5.51 15.50
N SER A 41 -10.17 6.19 15.79
CA SER A 41 -9.87 6.73 17.10
C SER A 41 -8.95 7.94 16.95
N SER A 42 -8.54 8.52 18.07
CA SER A 42 -7.58 9.62 18.06
C SER A 42 -6.18 9.19 17.62
N THR A 43 -5.92 7.90 17.48
CA THR A 43 -4.59 7.36 17.14
C THR A 43 -4.58 6.44 15.93
N ILE A 44 -5.74 6.02 15.41
CA ILE A 44 -5.81 5.02 14.34
C ILE A 44 -6.61 5.55 13.16
N ALA A 45 -5.96 5.52 11.97
CA ALA A 45 -6.59 5.81 10.69
C ALA A 45 -6.68 4.53 9.87
N VAL A 46 -7.83 4.27 9.27
CA VAL A 46 -8.07 3.07 8.45
C VAL A 46 -8.28 3.50 7.02
N ILE A 47 -7.49 2.94 6.11
CA ILE A 47 -7.58 3.18 4.68
C ILE A 47 -7.88 1.85 4.01
N ALA A 48 -9.11 1.70 3.57
CA ALA A 48 -9.60 0.45 2.99
C ALA A 48 -9.70 0.55 1.48
N GLY A 49 -9.79 -0.60 0.81
CA GLY A 49 -10.10 -0.67 -0.60
C GLY A 49 -8.97 -0.27 -1.55
N MET A 50 -7.74 -0.29 -1.09
CA MET A 50 -6.59 -0.10 -1.97
C MET A 50 -6.36 -1.38 -2.77
N LYS A 51 -6.18 -1.24 -4.08
CA LYS A 51 -6.17 -2.39 -4.98
C LYS A 51 -4.78 -2.77 -5.44
N HIS A 52 -4.57 -4.08 -5.60
CA HIS A 52 -3.40 -4.59 -6.31
C HIS A 52 -3.57 -4.38 -7.82
N PRO A 53 -2.47 -4.29 -8.58
CA PRO A 53 -2.56 -4.11 -10.04
C PRO A 53 -3.17 -5.31 -10.76
N VAL A 54 -3.06 -6.50 -10.15
CA VAL A 54 -3.62 -7.74 -10.68
C VAL A 54 -4.15 -8.59 -9.53
N LEU A 55 -4.97 -9.59 -9.83
CA LEU A 55 -5.39 -10.58 -8.85
C LEU A 55 -4.17 -11.40 -8.42
N MET A 56 -3.80 -11.33 -7.14
CA MET A 56 -2.67 -12.09 -6.61
C MET A 56 -2.99 -13.59 -6.60
N ARG A 57 -1.96 -14.45 -6.74
CA ARG A 57 -2.16 -15.90 -6.79
C ARG A 57 -2.67 -16.48 -5.45
N ALA A 58 -2.39 -15.79 -4.38
CA ALA A 58 -2.80 -16.16 -3.02
C ALA A 58 -2.86 -14.88 -2.20
N THR A 59 -3.35 -14.96 -0.97
CA THR A 59 -3.30 -13.82 -0.06
C THR A 59 -1.83 -13.47 0.20
N PRO A 60 -1.39 -12.27 -0.21
CA PRO A 60 0.03 -11.91 -0.06
C PRO A 60 0.38 -11.53 1.38
N THR A 61 1.68 -11.49 1.66
CA THR A 61 2.21 -10.84 2.85
C THR A 61 2.53 -9.40 2.49
N GLY A 62 1.94 -8.44 3.22
CA GLY A 62 2.20 -7.02 3.01
C GLY A 62 3.29 -6.50 3.93
N ALA A 63 4.11 -5.59 3.43
CA ALA A 63 5.17 -4.96 4.21
C ALA A 63 5.37 -3.50 3.80
N ILE A 64 5.90 -2.72 4.72
CA ILE A 64 6.32 -1.33 4.48
C ILE A 64 7.81 -1.23 4.77
N ASN A 65 8.53 -0.45 3.97
CA ASN A 65 9.99 -0.32 4.12
C ASN A 65 10.39 0.35 5.44
N ASP A 66 9.63 1.38 5.86
CA ASP A 66 9.90 2.08 7.12
C ASP A 66 8.63 2.83 7.52
N VAL A 67 8.12 2.57 8.73
CA VAL A 67 6.91 3.23 9.23
C VAL A 67 7.08 4.73 9.42
N THR A 68 8.31 5.21 9.62
CA THR A 68 8.58 6.65 9.74
C THR A 68 8.53 7.38 8.40
N HIS A 69 8.46 6.66 7.30
CA HIS A 69 8.34 7.22 5.95
C HIS A 69 6.89 7.43 5.52
N ILE A 70 5.93 7.12 6.37
CA ILE A 70 4.51 7.34 6.08
C ILE A 70 3.85 8.08 7.23
N GLY A 71 2.91 8.95 6.90
CA GLY A 71 2.12 9.70 7.86
C GLY A 71 0.68 9.80 7.43
N VAL A 72 -0.17 10.22 8.34
CA VAL A 72 -1.59 10.48 8.10
C VAL A 72 -1.80 11.97 7.95
N ARG A 73 -2.35 12.39 6.81
CA ARG A 73 -2.76 13.76 6.60
C ARG A 73 -4.21 13.92 7.03
N HIS A 74 -4.42 14.78 7.99
CA HIS A 74 -5.70 15.11 8.57
C HIS A 74 -5.81 16.62 8.69
N LYS A 75 -6.85 17.19 8.11
CA LYS A 75 -6.98 18.64 7.99
C LYS A 75 -5.78 19.19 7.22
N SER A 76 -4.98 20.05 7.78
CA SER A 76 -3.78 20.58 7.13
C SER A 76 -2.50 20.08 7.77
N VAL A 77 -2.58 19.01 8.56
CA VAL A 77 -1.45 18.50 9.34
C VAL A 77 -1.14 17.06 8.92
N VAL A 78 0.15 16.75 8.81
CA VAL A 78 0.63 15.39 8.59
C VAL A 78 1.29 14.89 9.86
N THR A 79 0.81 13.78 10.38
CA THR A 79 1.37 13.14 11.57
C THR A 79 2.06 11.85 11.17
N THR A 80 3.34 11.72 11.50
CA THR A 80 4.13 10.52 11.17
C THR A 80 3.59 9.31 11.94
N CYS A 81 3.47 8.19 11.25
CA CYS A 81 3.00 6.95 11.86
C CYS A 81 4.04 6.36 12.81
N THR A 82 3.55 5.73 13.87
CA THR A 82 4.37 4.94 14.80
C THR A 82 4.26 3.44 14.50
N ALA A 83 3.18 3.03 13.82
CA ALA A 83 2.99 1.65 13.39
C ALA A 83 2.05 1.63 12.18
N VAL A 84 2.23 0.63 11.33
CA VAL A 84 1.35 0.39 10.18
C VAL A 84 1.06 -1.10 10.11
N ALA A 85 -0.22 -1.45 10.09
CA ALA A 85 -0.68 -2.83 9.88
C ALA A 85 -1.30 -2.92 8.48
N ILE A 86 -0.87 -3.88 7.70
CA ILE A 86 -1.40 -4.14 6.37
C ILE A 86 -2.21 -5.43 6.44
N GLN A 87 -3.48 -5.37 6.03
CA GLN A 87 -4.39 -6.50 5.98
C GLN A 87 -4.65 -6.82 4.52
N PRO A 88 -3.85 -7.72 3.92
CA PRO A 88 -3.93 -7.98 2.48
C PRO A 88 -4.96 -9.06 2.15
N GLU A 89 -5.51 -8.94 0.93
CA GLU A 89 -6.31 -9.95 0.28
C GLU A 89 -5.80 -10.12 -1.15
N GLN A 90 -6.40 -11.03 -1.92
CA GLN A 90 -5.92 -11.29 -3.28
C GLN A 90 -6.12 -10.11 -4.24
N LYS A 91 -7.19 -9.35 -4.07
CA LYS A 91 -7.51 -8.21 -4.95
C LYS A 91 -7.10 -6.87 -4.39
N SER A 92 -7.13 -6.74 -3.08
CA SER A 92 -7.00 -5.46 -2.41
C SER A 92 -6.33 -5.61 -1.05
N PHE A 93 -6.13 -4.48 -0.39
CA PHE A 93 -5.62 -4.49 0.98
C PHE A 93 -6.19 -3.31 1.74
N THR A 94 -6.23 -3.45 3.05
CA THR A 94 -6.56 -2.39 3.99
C THR A 94 -5.31 -2.04 4.77
N MET A 95 -5.08 -0.74 4.97
CA MET A 95 -3.94 -0.26 5.72
C MET A 95 -4.45 0.46 6.97
N GLU A 96 -3.94 0.06 8.12
CA GLU A 96 -4.27 0.66 9.40
C GLU A 96 -3.04 1.38 9.93
N CYS A 97 -3.12 2.71 9.98
CA CYS A 97 -2.01 3.58 10.36
C CYS A 97 -2.21 4.06 11.79
N THR A 98 -1.24 3.83 12.65
CA THR A 98 -1.27 4.28 14.04
C THR A 98 -0.34 5.47 14.21
N VAL A 99 -0.83 6.51 14.87
CA VAL A 99 -0.06 7.71 15.24
C VAL A 99 -0.14 7.91 16.74
N SER A 100 0.69 8.82 17.29
CA SER A 100 0.72 9.05 18.73
C SER A 100 -0.56 9.70 19.25
N SER A 101 -1.13 10.65 18.50
CA SER A 101 -2.38 11.34 18.84
C SER A 101 -2.74 12.35 17.76
N GLY A 102 -3.87 13.04 17.93
CA GLY A 102 -4.24 14.18 17.11
C GLY A 102 -5.28 13.91 16.03
N LEU A 103 -5.75 12.68 15.90
CA LEU A 103 -6.81 12.35 14.94
C LEU A 103 -8.19 12.59 15.56
N THR A 104 -9.17 12.85 14.70
CA THR A 104 -10.56 13.06 15.10
C THR A 104 -11.43 11.96 14.52
N VAL A 105 -12.10 11.20 15.37
CA VAL A 105 -12.98 10.09 14.95
C VAL A 105 -14.02 10.57 13.96
N GLY A 106 -14.16 9.83 12.86
CA GLY A 106 -15.15 10.11 11.82
C GLY A 106 -14.70 11.06 10.73
N ASP A 107 -13.63 11.80 10.91
CA ASP A 107 -13.10 12.68 9.86
C ASP A 107 -12.36 11.88 8.79
N GLY A 108 -12.29 12.44 7.58
CA GLY A 108 -11.54 11.86 6.48
C GLY A 108 -10.05 12.12 6.59
N CYS A 109 -9.25 11.24 5.99
CA CYS A 109 -7.80 11.35 5.96
C CYS A 109 -7.24 10.64 4.74
N PHE A 110 -5.94 10.75 4.53
CA PHE A 110 -5.21 9.89 3.60
C PHE A 110 -3.78 9.70 4.09
N ALA A 111 -3.14 8.64 3.61
CA ALA A 111 -1.73 8.40 3.91
C ALA A 111 -0.85 9.18 2.93
N ARG A 112 0.25 9.68 3.44
CA ARG A 112 1.22 10.48 2.67
C ARG A 112 2.62 10.04 3.05
N SER A 113 3.50 9.96 2.05
CA SER A 113 4.91 9.71 2.35
C SER A 113 5.51 10.96 3.01
N VAL A 114 6.32 10.73 4.05
CA VAL A 114 6.98 11.80 4.81
C VAL A 114 8.46 11.46 4.97
N ASN A 115 9.31 12.47 5.01
CA ASN A 115 10.76 12.37 5.19
C ASN A 115 11.49 11.71 4.00
N ASN A 116 11.01 10.58 3.51
CA ASN A 116 11.60 9.82 2.42
C ASN A 116 10.54 9.11 1.60
N SER A 117 10.95 8.45 0.51
CA SER A 117 10.05 7.61 -0.27
C SER A 117 9.55 6.45 0.57
N CYS A 118 8.26 6.17 0.46
CA CYS A 118 7.62 5.04 1.12
C CYS A 118 7.38 3.92 0.10
N THR A 119 7.74 2.70 0.44
CA THR A 119 7.50 1.53 -0.40
C THR A 119 6.64 0.52 0.33
N LEU A 120 5.51 0.15 -0.29
CA LEU A 120 4.66 -0.95 0.14
C LEU A 120 4.93 -2.13 -0.78
N SER A 121 5.14 -3.31 -0.21
CA SER A 121 5.40 -4.52 -0.99
C SER A 121 4.45 -5.64 -0.59
N PHE A 122 4.10 -6.47 -1.56
CA PHE A 122 3.16 -7.58 -1.39
C PHE A 122 3.75 -8.82 -2.04
N ASP A 123 3.94 -9.86 -1.24
CA ASP A 123 4.58 -11.10 -1.64
C ASP A 123 3.62 -12.27 -1.45
N ALA A 124 3.26 -12.92 -2.56
CA ALA A 124 2.41 -14.11 -2.58
C ALA A 124 3.20 -15.36 -2.99
N GLU A 125 4.50 -15.31 -2.99
CA GLU A 125 5.35 -16.47 -3.21
C GLU A 125 5.32 -17.39 -1.99
N LEU A 126 5.47 -18.67 -2.24
CA LEU A 126 5.50 -19.68 -1.18
C LEU A 126 6.91 -19.89 -0.62
#